data_6465bd72eb69697a9ee78dfc872f6bdb
#
_entry.id   6465bd72eb69697a9ee78dfc872f6bdb
#
_cell.length_a   1.000
_cell.length_b   1.000
_cell.length_c   1.000
_cell.angle_alpha   90.00
_cell.angle_beta   90.00
_cell.angle_gamma   90.00
#
_symmetry.space_group_name_H-M   'P 1'
#
loop_
_entity.id
_entity.type
_entity.pdbx_description
1 polymer ?
#
loop_
_entity_poly.entity_id
_entity_poly.type
_entity_poly.pdbx_seq_one_letter_code
_entity_poly.pdbx_strand_id
1 'polypeptide(L)'
;PRVLVTDAGRNRISKVVTQLLSLDHMPTAIACQEDGIAVPLLFQLERNGFTVPNDISIIGYDDSVYARDLGLTTIRQTPVEMAREAARMTLALIEKQPLDEPFKTFPAQLIVRSTTARLHS
;
A
#
# COMPACT_ATOMS: atom_id res chain seq x y z
N PRO A 1 -9.39 -14.22 2.84
CA PRO A 1 -8.22 -13.35 2.96
C PRO A 1 -7.53 -13.61 4.30
N ARG A 2 -6.20 -13.57 4.29
CA ARG A 2 -5.35 -13.69 5.49
C ARG A 2 -4.63 -12.37 5.72
N VAL A 3 -4.58 -11.92 6.97
CA VAL A 3 -3.84 -10.72 7.36
C VAL A 3 -2.54 -11.17 8.03
N LEU A 4 -1.41 -10.69 7.51
CA LEU A 4 -0.09 -10.83 8.14
C LEU A 4 0.29 -9.49 8.75
N VAL A 5 0.66 -9.51 10.02
CA VAL A 5 1.08 -8.32 10.75
C VAL A 5 2.59 -8.34 10.91
N THR A 6 3.25 -7.25 10.57
CA THR A 6 4.68 -7.07 10.77
C THR A 6 4.95 -5.90 11.71
N ASP A 7 5.99 -6.03 12.52
CA ASP A 7 6.50 -4.96 13.38
C ASP A 7 7.33 -3.94 12.54
N ALA A 8 7.63 -2.79 13.11
CA ALA A 8 8.40 -1.73 12.47
C ALA A 8 9.94 -2.00 12.41
N GLY A 9 10.38 -3.23 12.71
CA GLY A 9 11.80 -3.58 12.76
C GLY A 9 12.47 -3.74 11.39
N ARG A 10 13.82 -3.72 11.36
CA ARG A 10 14.62 -3.89 10.13
C ARG A 10 14.33 -5.20 9.39
N ASN A 11 13.96 -6.26 10.12
CA ASN A 11 13.71 -7.60 9.57
C ASN A 11 12.22 -7.86 9.29
N ARG A 12 11.38 -6.83 9.30
CA ARG A 12 9.92 -6.98 9.14
C ARG A 12 9.53 -7.75 7.88
N ILE A 13 10.16 -7.43 6.76
CA ILE A 13 9.84 -8.07 5.48
C ILE A 13 10.32 -9.51 5.42
N SER A 14 11.50 -9.80 5.94
CA SER A 14 12.02 -11.18 6.00
C SER A 14 11.10 -12.09 6.82
N LYS A 15 10.55 -11.60 7.94
CA LYS A 15 9.56 -12.35 8.73
C LYS A 15 8.29 -12.63 7.94
N VAL A 16 7.76 -11.62 7.22
CA VAL A 16 6.58 -11.78 6.36
C VAL A 16 6.84 -12.83 5.28
N VAL A 17 7.99 -12.74 4.60
CA VAL A 17 8.36 -13.72 3.57
C VAL A 17 8.46 -15.12 4.16
N THR A 18 9.12 -15.30 5.31
CA THR A 18 9.19 -16.61 5.99
C THR A 18 7.78 -17.15 6.30
N GLN A 19 6.89 -16.30 6.78
CA GLN A 19 5.49 -16.68 7.04
C GLN A 19 4.76 -17.07 5.74
N LEU A 20 4.94 -16.32 4.66
CA LEU A 20 4.35 -16.63 3.36
C LEU A 20 4.83 -17.99 2.84
N LEU A 21 6.14 -18.23 2.88
CA LEU A 21 6.77 -19.48 2.42
C LEU A 21 6.37 -20.69 3.27
N SER A 22 5.91 -20.50 4.50
CA SER A 22 5.42 -21.56 5.37
C SER A 22 3.95 -21.93 5.15
N LEU A 23 3.25 -21.23 4.24
CA LEU A 23 1.86 -21.53 3.93
C LEU A 23 1.76 -22.78 3.03
N ASP A 24 0.75 -23.62 3.29
CA ASP A 24 0.45 -24.77 2.41
C ASP A 24 0.13 -24.35 0.97
N HIS A 25 -0.45 -23.15 0.83
CA HIS A 25 -0.75 -22.54 -0.46
C HIS A 25 -0.35 -21.06 -0.45
N MET A 26 0.51 -20.69 -1.39
CA MET A 26 0.88 -19.30 -1.60
C MET A 26 -0.33 -18.48 -2.09
N PRO A 27 -0.49 -17.24 -1.62
CA PRO A 27 -1.52 -16.36 -2.15
C PRO A 27 -1.17 -15.94 -3.59
N THR A 28 -2.16 -15.72 -4.41
CA THR A 28 -2.00 -15.22 -5.79
C THR A 28 -1.92 -13.68 -5.85
N ALA A 29 -2.25 -13.00 -4.76
CA ALA A 29 -2.15 -11.55 -4.64
C ALA A 29 -1.89 -11.10 -3.20
N ILE A 30 -1.15 -10.03 -3.04
CA ILE A 30 -0.83 -9.41 -1.76
C ILE A 30 -1.11 -7.91 -1.85
N ALA A 31 -1.95 -7.42 -0.91
CA ALA A 31 -2.15 -6.00 -0.71
C ALA A 31 -1.32 -5.53 0.50
N CYS A 32 -0.46 -4.56 0.27
CA CYS A 32 0.40 -3.98 1.29
C CYS A 32 -0.19 -2.67 1.80
N GLN A 33 0.01 -2.39 3.07
CA GLN A 33 -0.48 -1.18 3.73
C GLN A 33 0.15 0.09 3.16
N GLU A 34 1.38 0.00 2.64
CA GLU A 34 2.13 1.12 2.08
C GLU A 34 3.16 0.62 1.05
N ASP A 35 3.60 1.51 0.17
CA ASP A 35 4.64 1.21 -0.83
C ASP A 35 5.97 0.84 -0.18
N GLY A 36 6.27 1.40 1.00
CA GLY A 36 7.46 1.10 1.78
C GLY A 36 7.53 -0.36 2.28
N ILE A 37 6.40 -1.06 2.31
CA ILE A 37 6.31 -2.51 2.55
C ILE A 37 6.31 -3.27 1.23
N ALA A 38 5.54 -2.80 0.24
CA ALA A 38 5.35 -3.48 -1.03
C ALA A 38 6.66 -3.64 -1.81
N VAL A 39 7.48 -2.59 -1.88
CA VAL A 39 8.74 -2.58 -2.64
C VAL A 39 9.75 -3.60 -2.09
N PRO A 40 10.14 -3.58 -0.82
CA PRO A 40 11.07 -4.60 -0.32
C PRO A 40 10.47 -6.01 -0.31
N LEU A 41 9.15 -6.17 -0.18
CA LEU A 41 8.50 -7.47 -0.32
C LEU A 41 8.65 -8.03 -1.73
N LEU A 42 8.41 -7.20 -2.75
CA LEU A 42 8.59 -7.56 -4.16
C LEU A 42 10.00 -8.14 -4.38
N PHE A 43 11.04 -7.40 -4.01
CA PHE A 43 12.43 -7.85 -4.16
C PHE A 43 12.72 -9.15 -3.39
N GLN A 44 12.18 -9.31 -2.19
CA GLN A 44 12.37 -10.53 -1.41
C GLN A 44 11.68 -11.74 -2.04
N LEU A 45 10.49 -11.58 -2.61
CA LEU A 45 9.79 -12.64 -3.32
C LEU A 45 10.55 -13.06 -4.59
N GLU A 46 11.03 -12.08 -5.38
CA GLU A 46 11.85 -12.38 -6.56
C GLU A 46 13.14 -13.14 -6.20
N ARG A 47 13.80 -12.75 -5.11
CA ARG A 47 15.00 -13.47 -4.60
C ARG A 47 14.68 -14.90 -4.13
N ASN A 48 13.44 -15.19 -3.78
CA ASN A 48 12.97 -16.54 -3.44
C ASN A 48 12.34 -17.28 -4.63
N GLY A 49 12.52 -16.78 -5.86
CA GLY A 49 12.13 -17.46 -7.09
C GLY A 49 10.70 -17.20 -7.56
N PHE A 50 9.97 -16.28 -6.93
CA PHE A 50 8.63 -15.90 -7.39
C PHE A 50 8.71 -14.78 -8.41
N THR A 51 7.84 -14.82 -9.41
CA THR A 51 7.73 -13.80 -10.44
C THR A 51 6.53 -12.90 -10.16
N VAL A 52 6.75 -11.58 -10.08
CA VAL A 52 5.68 -10.59 -9.98
C VAL A 52 5.47 -9.98 -11.37
N PRO A 53 4.26 -9.98 -11.92
CA PRO A 53 2.97 -10.38 -11.35
C PRO A 53 2.53 -11.83 -11.61
N ASN A 54 3.32 -12.64 -12.32
CA ASN A 54 2.85 -13.93 -12.86
C ASN A 54 2.49 -14.94 -11.78
N ASP A 55 3.32 -15.08 -10.75
CA ASP A 55 3.04 -15.99 -9.62
C ASP A 55 2.22 -15.26 -8.54
N ILE A 56 2.55 -14.00 -8.27
CA ILE A 56 1.93 -13.20 -7.20
C ILE A 56 1.75 -11.76 -7.67
N SER A 57 0.53 -11.25 -7.66
CA SER A 57 0.25 -9.82 -7.83
C SER A 57 0.53 -9.07 -6.54
N ILE A 58 1.12 -7.86 -6.64
CA ILE A 58 1.39 -7.00 -5.47
C ILE A 58 0.82 -5.61 -5.72
N ILE A 59 0.09 -5.10 -4.72
CA ILE A 59 -0.39 -3.73 -4.69
C ILE A 59 0.11 -3.02 -3.42
N GLY A 60 0.59 -1.79 -3.59
CA GLY A 60 0.98 -0.89 -2.51
C GLY A 60 -0.07 0.17 -2.20
N TYR A 61 0.34 1.19 -1.46
CA TYR A 61 -0.45 2.36 -1.09
C TYR A 61 0.46 3.57 -0.95
N ASP A 62 0.05 4.76 -1.37
CA ASP A 62 0.66 6.10 -1.34
C ASP A 62 1.13 6.66 -2.67
N ASP A 63 1.38 5.85 -3.69
CA ASP A 63 1.97 6.26 -4.97
C ASP A 63 3.29 7.03 -4.80
N SER A 64 4.18 6.46 -4.03
CA SER A 64 5.52 6.97 -3.76
C SER A 64 6.37 7.09 -5.02
N VAL A 65 7.47 7.82 -4.94
CA VAL A 65 8.47 7.89 -6.03
C VAL A 65 8.95 6.48 -6.41
N TYR A 66 9.25 5.64 -5.41
CA TYR A 66 9.69 4.26 -5.65
C TYR A 66 8.63 3.41 -6.36
N ALA A 67 7.35 3.59 -6.04
CA ALA A 67 6.27 2.90 -6.75
C ALA A 67 6.24 3.24 -8.24
N ARG A 68 6.48 4.50 -8.58
CA ARG A 68 6.53 4.97 -9.98
C ARG A 68 7.73 4.38 -10.72
N ASP A 69 8.90 4.45 -10.12
CA ASP A 69 10.16 4.01 -10.74
C ASP A 69 10.18 2.49 -10.97
N LEU A 70 9.55 1.73 -10.08
CA LEU A 70 9.51 0.26 -10.13
C LEU A 70 8.25 -0.30 -10.80
N GLY A 71 7.36 0.55 -11.27
CA GLY A 71 6.12 0.11 -11.89
C GLY A 71 5.15 -0.58 -10.93
N LEU A 72 5.18 -0.24 -9.63
CA LEU A 72 4.28 -0.80 -8.62
C LEU A 72 2.86 -0.27 -8.79
N THR A 73 1.89 -1.16 -8.92
CA THR A 73 0.46 -0.86 -8.78
C THR A 73 0.18 -0.41 -7.36
N THR A 74 -0.50 0.72 -7.20
CA THR A 74 -0.68 1.35 -5.87
C THR A 74 -1.95 2.18 -5.81
N ILE A 75 -2.29 2.66 -4.62
CA ILE A 75 -3.38 3.61 -4.40
C ILE A 75 -2.78 5.00 -4.20
N ARG A 76 -3.23 5.96 -5.00
CA ARG A 76 -2.85 7.37 -4.86
C ARG A 76 -3.87 8.12 -4.03
N GLN A 77 -3.41 8.80 -3.01
CA GLN A 77 -4.16 9.77 -2.21
C GLN A 77 -3.89 11.20 -2.69
N THR A 78 -4.63 12.16 -2.12
CA THR A 78 -4.45 13.60 -2.35
C THR A 78 -3.94 14.30 -1.07
N PRO A 79 -2.70 13.99 -0.60
CA PRO A 79 -2.22 14.43 0.70
C PRO A 79 -2.16 15.96 0.85
N VAL A 80 -1.89 16.70 -0.24
CA VAL A 80 -1.86 18.16 -0.21
C VAL A 80 -3.25 18.74 0.04
N GLU A 81 -4.28 18.20 -0.62
CA GLU A 81 -5.66 18.62 -0.43
C GLU A 81 -6.17 18.24 0.96
N MET A 82 -5.84 17.03 1.42
CA MET A 82 -6.17 16.56 2.76
C MET A 82 -5.53 17.47 3.83
N ALA A 83 -4.25 17.80 3.70
CA ALA A 83 -3.54 18.67 4.63
C ALA A 83 -4.11 20.10 4.64
N ARG A 84 -4.43 20.66 3.47
CA ARG A 84 -5.06 21.98 3.35
C ARG A 84 -6.40 22.03 4.06
N GLU A 85 -7.24 21.03 3.84
CA GLU A 85 -8.55 20.97 4.48
C GLU A 85 -8.45 20.73 5.99
N ALA A 86 -7.55 19.88 6.44
CA ALA A 86 -7.28 19.67 7.86
C ALA A 86 -6.84 20.98 8.55
N ALA A 87 -5.96 21.74 7.91
CA ALA A 87 -5.53 23.05 8.43
C ALA A 87 -6.70 24.04 8.50
N ARG A 88 -7.54 24.10 7.45
CA ARG A 88 -8.73 24.97 7.42
C ARG A 88 -9.69 24.64 8.57
N MET A 89 -10.00 23.33 8.73
CA MET A 89 -10.88 22.87 9.80
C MET A 89 -10.31 23.17 11.18
N THR A 90 -9.01 22.98 11.37
CA THR A 90 -8.32 23.28 12.63
C THR A 90 -8.40 24.75 12.97
N LEU A 91 -8.13 25.64 12.01
CA LEU A 91 -8.25 27.10 12.21
C LEU A 91 -9.69 27.49 12.57
N ALA A 92 -10.67 26.96 11.86
CA ALA A 92 -12.09 27.23 12.17
C ALA A 92 -12.44 26.83 13.63
N LEU A 93 -11.95 25.67 14.10
CA LEU A 93 -12.15 25.25 15.48
C LEU A 93 -11.48 26.17 16.49
N ILE A 94 -10.26 26.62 16.21
CA ILE A 94 -9.54 27.59 17.07
C ILE A 94 -10.31 28.91 17.16
N GLU A 95 -10.85 29.39 16.05
CA GLU A 95 -11.63 30.62 15.94
C GLU A 95 -13.10 30.45 16.40
N LYS A 96 -13.46 29.25 16.89
CA LYS A 96 -14.83 28.91 17.32
C LYS A 96 -15.87 29.12 16.21
N GLN A 97 -15.48 28.98 14.97
CA GLN A 97 -16.38 28.98 13.83
C GLN A 97 -17.04 27.61 13.67
N PRO A 98 -18.30 27.54 13.23
CA PRO A 98 -18.95 26.25 12.95
C PRO A 98 -18.25 25.54 11.80
N LEU A 99 -18.15 24.22 11.87
CA LEU A 99 -17.79 23.39 10.75
C LEU A 99 -19.06 22.94 10.04
N ASP A 100 -19.12 23.05 8.72
CA ASP A 100 -20.24 22.54 7.92
C ASP A 100 -20.36 21.01 8.06
N GLU A 101 -19.21 20.33 8.12
CA GLU A 101 -19.12 18.90 8.33
C GLU A 101 -18.00 18.57 9.33
N PRO A 102 -18.20 17.62 10.28
CA PRO A 102 -17.20 17.26 11.28
C PRO A 102 -16.07 16.39 10.72
N PHE A 103 -16.23 15.85 9.51
CA PHE A 103 -15.24 15.05 8.80
C PHE A 103 -15.30 15.31 7.30
N LYS A 104 -14.20 15.06 6.60
CA LYS A 104 -14.08 15.16 5.15
C LYS A 104 -13.51 13.88 4.57
N THR A 105 -14.12 13.37 3.51
CA THR A 105 -13.64 12.20 2.78
C THR A 105 -13.01 12.65 1.46
N PHE A 106 -11.86 12.08 1.12
CA PHE A 106 -11.16 12.33 -0.13
C PHE A 106 -11.11 11.05 -0.96
N PRO A 107 -11.44 11.08 -2.26
CA PRO A 107 -11.34 9.92 -3.11
C PRO A 107 -9.90 9.50 -3.29
N ALA A 108 -9.63 8.20 -3.19
CA ALA A 108 -8.37 7.61 -3.58
C ALA A 108 -8.45 7.04 -4.99
N GLN A 109 -7.35 7.00 -5.72
CA GLN A 109 -7.27 6.51 -7.09
C GLN A 109 -6.41 5.27 -7.19
N LEU A 110 -6.91 4.21 -7.81
CA LEU A 110 -6.09 3.05 -8.18
C LEU A 110 -5.20 3.40 -9.37
N ILE A 111 -3.91 3.23 -9.21
CA ILE A 111 -2.88 3.41 -10.24
C ILE A 111 -2.36 2.05 -10.63
N VAL A 112 -2.87 1.52 -11.73
CA VAL A 112 -2.45 0.21 -12.26
C VAL A 112 -1.14 0.34 -13.01
N ARG A 113 -0.17 -0.53 -12.66
CA ARG A 113 1.14 -0.63 -13.31
C ARG A 113 1.48 -2.11 -13.58
N SER A 114 2.76 -2.47 -13.48
CA SER A 114 3.24 -3.80 -13.90
C SER A 114 3.19 -4.90 -12.85
N THR A 115 2.90 -4.59 -11.58
CA THR A 115 2.95 -5.58 -10.48
C THR A 115 1.64 -6.31 -10.21
N THR A 116 0.62 -6.10 -11.04
CA THR A 116 -0.65 -6.83 -10.95
C THR A 116 -1.06 -7.36 -12.32
N ALA A 117 -1.61 -8.57 -12.34
CA ALA A 117 -2.14 -9.21 -13.54
C ALA A 117 -3.45 -9.94 -13.23
N ARG A 118 -4.16 -10.35 -14.27
CA ARG A 118 -5.31 -11.26 -14.12
C ARG A 118 -4.81 -12.62 -13.66
N LEU A 119 -5.55 -13.22 -12.75
CA LEU A 119 -5.32 -14.62 -12.38
C LEU A 119 -5.57 -15.50 -13.62
N HIS A 120 -4.56 -16.27 -14.01
CA HIS A 120 -4.73 -17.31 -15.02
C HIS A 120 -5.38 -18.51 -14.34
N SER A 121 -6.55 -18.89 -14.82
CA SER A 121 -7.26 -20.09 -14.40
C SER A 121 -6.66 -21.35 -15.04
#